data_a079bff707708fb77347b9564fea0669
#
_entry.id   a079bff707708fb77347b9564fea0669
#
_cell.length_a   1.000
_cell.length_b   1.000
_cell.length_c   1.000
_cell.angle_alpha   90.00
_cell.angle_beta   90.00
_cell.angle_gamma   90.00
#
_symmetry.space_group_name_H-M   'P 1'
#
loop_
_entity.id
_entity.type
_entity.pdbx_description
1 polymer ?
#
loop_
_entity_poly.entity_id
_entity_poly.type
_entity_poly.pdbx_seq_one_letter_code
_entity_poly.pdbx_strand_id
1 'polypeptide(L)'
;MLLLCACHDDAPRQVPAPPAALLPPLAVADSALLDRQAKIQAELRYYLERHDVRDEGYDMVARYSVEGDSTLAAYLPEGPAKPLNSIHWRGISREGKGIVTDDYGRIIVGTFHADTLVSGLRLDHDGIYAGMFNRDMEASGHGSYRGRDGSYYEGHWQNDRREGFGFCVSLDNLRAGWWHEGLFRGERMRYTSERIYGIDISRYQHEQGRRVYPIRWRQLCITNLGRRISDQRVIDTVDYPVRFAYIKSTQGITIKNKYYAADRQGCLRAGIRVGAYHFFSTKCSGDEQAIFFLTNTHLGRGDLPPVLDIEPTDQQIADMGGVDEMFRQIRRWLTTVESISGARPLLYVNQRFVNKYLNQAPDLKAGYHFWIARYGEYKPDVHLALWQLSSDGRVAGIRGHVDLNVFNGYETHWQEFLEKQTIK
;
A
#
# COMPACT_ATOMS: atom_id res chain seq x y z
N MET A 1 7.35 1.86 -35.51
CA MET A 1 6.49 2.98 -35.10
C MET A 1 6.28 2.83 -33.61
N LEU A 2 7.22 3.37 -32.84
CA LEU A 2 7.21 3.32 -31.36
C LEU A 2 6.17 4.34 -30.88
N LEU A 3 5.02 3.86 -30.46
CA LEU A 3 4.12 4.62 -29.59
C LEU A 3 4.80 4.72 -28.23
N LEU A 4 5.40 5.88 -27.98
CA LEU A 4 5.84 6.30 -26.66
C LEU A 4 4.61 6.34 -25.76
N CYS A 5 4.42 5.29 -24.99
CA CYS A 5 3.52 5.32 -23.86
C CYS A 5 4.08 6.28 -22.84
N ALA A 6 3.52 7.43 -22.81
CA ALA A 6 3.80 8.42 -21.83
C ALA A 6 3.14 8.00 -20.52
N CYS A 7 3.93 7.40 -19.60
CA CYS A 7 3.93 8.10 -18.34
C CYS A 7 4.28 9.51 -18.75
N HIS A 8 3.31 10.40 -18.89
CA HIS A 8 3.60 11.74 -19.28
C HIS A 8 4.72 12.22 -18.39
N ASP A 9 5.92 12.39 -18.95
CA ASP A 9 7.05 13.01 -18.26
C ASP A 9 6.77 14.50 -18.04
N ASP A 10 5.56 14.93 -18.35
CA ASP A 10 5.08 16.22 -18.01
C ASP A 10 4.86 16.24 -16.49
N ALA A 11 5.76 16.95 -15.81
CA ALA A 11 5.42 17.56 -14.54
C ALA A 11 3.97 18.07 -14.68
N PRO A 12 3.12 17.94 -13.63
CA PRO A 12 1.81 18.55 -13.70
C PRO A 12 2.02 19.99 -14.15
N ARG A 13 1.70 20.26 -15.41
CA ARG A 13 1.77 21.62 -15.90
C ARG A 13 0.82 22.38 -15.02
N GLN A 14 1.29 23.46 -14.45
CA GLN A 14 0.44 24.50 -13.91
C GLN A 14 -0.41 25.05 -15.08
N VAL A 15 -1.39 24.26 -15.45
CA VAL A 15 -2.44 24.75 -16.34
C VAL A 15 -3.43 25.38 -15.39
N PRO A 16 -3.66 26.70 -15.47
CA PRO A 16 -4.75 27.29 -14.73
C PRO A 16 -6.00 26.48 -15.06
N ALA A 17 -6.60 25.89 -14.04
CA ALA A 17 -7.81 25.11 -14.23
C ALA A 17 -8.86 26.03 -14.85
N PRO A 18 -9.47 25.64 -15.95
CA PRO A 18 -10.62 26.36 -16.43
C PRO A 18 -11.68 26.37 -15.30
N PRO A 19 -12.34 27.49 -15.05
CA PRO A 19 -13.34 27.54 -14.03
C PRO A 19 -14.40 26.46 -14.27
N ALA A 20 -14.68 25.69 -13.27
CA ALA A 20 -15.87 24.86 -13.01
C ALA A 20 -16.50 23.99 -14.13
N ALA A 21 -15.94 23.88 -15.31
CA ALA A 21 -16.52 23.07 -16.38
C ALA A 21 -15.80 21.74 -16.57
N LEU A 22 -15.57 21.00 -15.47
CA LEU A 22 -14.76 19.80 -15.48
C LEU A 22 -15.46 18.55 -16.03
N LEU A 23 -16.77 18.56 -16.11
CA LEU A 23 -17.56 17.53 -16.80
C LEU A 23 -18.71 18.21 -17.53
N PRO A 24 -19.08 17.75 -18.72
CA PRO A 24 -20.30 18.22 -19.34
C PRO A 24 -21.50 17.89 -18.46
N PRO A 25 -22.55 18.72 -18.43
CA PRO A 25 -23.75 18.41 -17.71
C PRO A 25 -24.22 17.01 -18.14
N LEU A 26 -24.65 16.22 -17.17
CA LEU A 26 -25.16 14.86 -17.35
C LEU A 26 -26.37 14.87 -18.31
N ALA A 27 -26.10 14.87 -19.61
CA ALA A 27 -27.11 14.60 -20.61
C ALA A 27 -27.07 13.10 -20.89
N VAL A 28 -28.08 12.39 -20.35
CA VAL A 28 -28.45 11.01 -20.67
C VAL A 28 -27.34 9.95 -20.50
N ALA A 29 -27.59 9.10 -19.55
CA ALA A 29 -26.84 7.94 -19.12
C ALA A 29 -26.00 7.23 -20.19
N ASP A 30 -24.76 7.65 -20.32
CA ASP A 30 -23.73 6.80 -20.89
C ASP A 30 -23.27 5.85 -19.77
N SER A 31 -23.50 4.53 -19.95
CA SER A 31 -23.12 3.52 -18.99
C SER A 31 -21.61 3.57 -18.64
N ALA A 32 -20.78 3.92 -19.61
CA ALA A 32 -19.34 4.13 -19.43
C ALA A 32 -19.04 5.32 -18.51
N LEU A 33 -19.85 6.36 -18.54
CA LEU A 33 -19.71 7.51 -17.64
C LEU A 33 -20.10 7.16 -16.22
N LEU A 34 -21.20 6.41 -16.05
CA LEU A 34 -21.66 5.92 -14.74
C LEU A 34 -20.65 4.94 -14.10
N ASP A 35 -20.09 4.04 -14.88
CA ASP A 35 -19.03 3.12 -14.42
C ASP A 35 -17.77 3.88 -14.01
N ARG A 36 -17.44 4.94 -14.74
CA ARG A 36 -16.30 5.80 -14.42
C ARG A 36 -16.54 6.60 -13.14
N GLN A 37 -17.73 7.13 -12.95
CA GLN A 37 -18.13 7.82 -11.72
C GLN A 37 -18.10 6.87 -10.52
N ALA A 38 -18.65 5.68 -10.63
CA ALA A 38 -18.63 4.67 -9.58
C ALA A 38 -17.19 4.30 -9.18
N LYS A 39 -16.28 4.17 -10.16
CA LYS A 39 -14.86 3.95 -9.91
C LYS A 39 -14.23 5.08 -9.11
N ILE A 40 -14.46 6.33 -9.52
CA ILE A 40 -13.89 7.51 -8.85
C ILE A 40 -14.45 7.63 -7.44
N GLN A 41 -15.73 7.39 -7.24
CA GLN A 41 -16.35 7.37 -5.90
C GLN A 41 -15.72 6.30 -4.99
N ALA A 42 -15.51 5.09 -5.52
CA ALA A 42 -14.87 4.01 -4.77
C ALA A 42 -13.42 4.37 -4.39
N GLU A 43 -12.68 5.00 -5.31
CA GLU A 43 -11.33 5.48 -5.06
C GLU A 43 -11.30 6.62 -4.04
N LEU A 44 -12.18 7.58 -4.16
CA LEU A 44 -12.30 8.68 -3.21
C LEU A 44 -12.56 8.17 -1.80
N ARG A 45 -13.53 7.27 -1.65
CA ARG A 45 -13.85 6.63 -0.38
C ARG A 45 -12.62 5.91 0.20
N TYR A 46 -11.95 5.13 -0.63
CA TYR A 46 -10.74 4.41 -0.25
C TYR A 46 -9.63 5.34 0.27
N TYR A 47 -9.35 6.44 -0.44
CA TYR A 47 -8.31 7.39 -0.03
C TYR A 47 -8.69 8.16 1.24
N LEU A 48 -9.96 8.50 1.39
CA LEU A 48 -10.47 9.12 2.61
C LEU A 48 -10.30 8.20 3.82
N GLU A 49 -10.58 6.90 3.68
CA GLU A 49 -10.38 5.91 4.73
C GLU A 49 -8.89 5.73 5.07
N ARG A 50 -8.03 5.65 4.05
CA ARG A 50 -6.58 5.44 4.21
C ARG A 50 -5.88 6.62 4.90
N HIS A 51 -6.28 7.83 4.61
CA HIS A 51 -5.65 9.04 5.14
C HIS A 51 -6.34 9.59 6.40
N ASP A 52 -7.06 8.76 7.13
CA ASP A 52 -7.78 9.13 8.36
C ASP A 52 -8.78 10.30 8.19
N VAL A 53 -9.12 10.61 6.95
CA VAL A 53 -10.27 11.42 6.64
C VAL A 53 -11.46 10.46 6.73
N ARG A 54 -11.86 10.13 7.97
CA ARG A 54 -12.93 9.18 8.27
C ARG A 54 -14.23 9.58 7.57
N ASP A 55 -15.25 8.75 7.74
CA ASP A 55 -16.61 8.99 7.28
C ASP A 55 -17.09 10.43 7.44
N GLU A 56 -16.66 11.12 8.51
CA GLU A 56 -16.91 12.55 8.73
C GLU A 56 -16.33 13.45 7.64
N GLY A 57 -15.12 13.14 7.15
CA GLY A 57 -14.52 13.89 6.05
C GLY A 57 -15.25 13.63 4.73
N TYR A 58 -15.62 12.38 4.49
CA TYR A 58 -16.41 11.99 3.33
C TYR A 58 -17.82 12.62 3.38
N ASP A 59 -18.49 12.55 4.52
CA ASP A 59 -19.77 13.21 4.77
C ASP A 59 -19.65 14.73 4.64
N MET A 60 -18.53 15.30 5.06
CA MET A 60 -18.25 16.72 4.93
C MET A 60 -18.10 17.11 3.45
N VAL A 61 -17.34 16.35 2.65
CA VAL A 61 -17.24 16.54 1.20
C VAL A 61 -18.62 16.40 0.54
N ALA A 62 -19.41 15.41 0.95
CA ALA A 62 -20.76 15.20 0.46
C ALA A 62 -21.74 16.36 0.78
N ARG A 63 -21.57 16.98 1.95
CA ARG A 63 -22.39 18.12 2.39
C ARG A 63 -21.97 19.47 1.81
N TYR A 64 -20.72 19.59 1.35
CA TYR A 64 -20.12 20.82 0.84
C TYR A 64 -19.82 20.72 -0.65
N SER A 65 -20.77 20.31 -1.46
CA SER A 65 -20.66 20.49 -2.92
C SER A 65 -20.84 21.96 -3.25
N VAL A 66 -20.13 22.44 -4.25
CA VAL A 66 -20.33 23.79 -4.76
C VAL A 66 -21.72 23.85 -5.38
N GLU A 67 -22.53 24.83 -5.01
CA GLU A 67 -23.87 25.02 -5.56
C GLU A 67 -23.77 25.18 -7.07
N GLY A 68 -24.42 24.28 -7.82
CA GLY A 68 -24.35 24.26 -9.28
C GLY A 68 -23.17 23.48 -9.87
N ASP A 69 -22.25 22.94 -9.07
CA ASP A 69 -21.19 22.08 -9.55
C ASP A 69 -21.61 20.61 -9.47
N SER A 70 -22.21 20.12 -10.55
CA SER A 70 -22.58 18.72 -10.71
C SER A 70 -21.36 17.76 -10.67
N THR A 71 -20.16 18.30 -10.76
CA THR A 71 -18.91 17.55 -10.78
C THR A 71 -18.64 16.88 -9.44
N LEU A 72 -18.75 17.65 -8.35
CA LEU A 72 -18.52 17.11 -7.02
C LEU A 72 -19.64 16.15 -6.62
N ALA A 73 -20.90 16.51 -6.91
CA ALA A 73 -22.06 15.65 -6.69
C ALA A 73 -21.97 14.31 -7.43
N ALA A 74 -21.27 14.26 -8.58
CA ALA A 74 -21.03 13.04 -9.32
C ALA A 74 -19.99 12.11 -8.68
N TYR A 75 -19.19 12.61 -7.75
CA TYR A 75 -18.16 11.84 -7.04
C TYR A 75 -18.55 11.42 -5.63
N LEU A 76 -19.66 11.95 -5.10
CA LEU A 76 -20.02 11.82 -3.70
C LEU A 76 -21.43 11.21 -3.53
N PRO A 77 -21.71 10.50 -2.43
CA PRO A 77 -23.05 9.99 -2.17
C PRO A 77 -24.04 11.14 -1.95
N GLU A 78 -25.32 10.86 -2.22
CA GLU A 78 -26.41 11.80 -2.11
C GLU A 78 -26.50 12.45 -0.72
N GLY A 79 -26.47 13.76 -0.68
CA GLY A 79 -26.65 14.57 0.53
C GLY A 79 -26.94 16.03 0.19
N PRO A 80 -27.48 16.83 1.14
CA PRO A 80 -27.73 18.24 0.87
C PRO A 80 -26.41 18.98 0.63
N ALA A 81 -26.27 19.51 -0.57
CA ALA A 81 -25.11 20.30 -0.98
C ALA A 81 -24.97 21.58 -0.15
N LYS A 82 -23.77 21.82 0.37
CA LYS A 82 -23.37 23.13 0.90
C LYS A 82 -22.20 23.66 0.09
N PRO A 83 -22.09 24.99 -0.13
CA PRO A 83 -20.99 25.56 -0.84
C PRO A 83 -19.65 25.29 -0.15
N LEU A 84 -18.62 24.85 -0.90
CA LEU A 84 -17.27 24.61 -0.38
C LEU A 84 -16.64 25.85 0.26
N ASN A 85 -16.95 27.02 -0.25
CA ASN A 85 -16.51 28.32 0.25
C ASN A 85 -17.15 28.72 1.60
N SER A 86 -18.13 27.98 2.10
CA SER A 86 -18.76 28.24 3.40
C SER A 86 -18.03 27.60 4.58
N ILE A 87 -16.90 26.91 4.38
CA ILE A 87 -16.07 26.45 5.48
C ILE A 87 -15.33 27.65 6.06
N HIS A 88 -15.96 28.25 7.07
CA HIS A 88 -15.34 29.29 7.87
C HIS A 88 -14.57 28.64 9.00
N TRP A 89 -13.25 28.68 8.93
CA TRP A 89 -12.40 28.36 10.05
C TRP A 89 -12.62 29.39 11.16
N ARG A 90 -13.10 28.93 12.31
CA ARG A 90 -13.22 29.80 13.48
C ARG A 90 -11.85 29.94 14.11
N GLY A 91 -11.19 31.05 13.87
CA GLY A 91 -9.91 31.32 14.49
C GLY A 91 -8.91 31.93 13.51
N ILE A 92 -7.70 32.12 14.00
CA ILE A 92 -6.58 32.73 13.27
C ILE A 92 -5.86 31.69 12.42
N SER A 93 -6.01 30.39 12.74
CA SER A 93 -5.36 29.28 12.01
C SER A 93 -6.31 28.13 11.74
N ARG A 94 -6.07 27.44 10.62
CA ARG A 94 -6.81 26.21 10.27
C ARG A 94 -6.27 25.07 11.11
N GLU A 95 -7.14 24.38 11.79
CA GLU A 95 -6.80 23.26 12.65
C GLU A 95 -7.80 22.13 12.48
N GLY A 96 -7.32 20.87 12.38
CA GLY A 96 -8.16 19.70 12.21
C GLY A 96 -8.57 19.41 10.78
N LYS A 97 -9.67 18.67 10.61
CA LYS A 97 -10.15 18.23 9.29
C LYS A 97 -10.92 19.32 8.57
N GLY A 98 -10.67 19.46 7.28
CA GLY A 98 -11.34 20.48 6.47
C GLY A 98 -11.32 20.19 4.97
N ILE A 99 -12.13 20.99 4.27
CA ILE A 99 -12.20 21.01 2.82
C ILE A 99 -11.89 22.43 2.38
N VAL A 100 -11.02 22.56 1.39
CA VAL A 100 -10.71 23.83 0.77
C VAL A 100 -10.71 23.69 -0.75
N THR A 101 -11.01 24.80 -1.41
CA THR A 101 -10.73 24.94 -2.85
C THR A 101 -9.56 25.91 -2.97
N ASP A 102 -8.53 25.52 -3.71
CA ASP A 102 -7.40 26.40 -3.96
C ASP A 102 -7.66 27.37 -5.12
N ASP A 103 -6.69 28.26 -5.36
CA ASP A 103 -6.79 29.29 -6.41
C ASP A 103 -6.89 28.70 -7.83
N TYR A 104 -6.56 27.44 -8.01
CA TYR A 104 -6.65 26.68 -9.26
C TYR A 104 -7.97 25.92 -9.40
N GLY A 105 -8.88 26.04 -8.43
CA GLY A 105 -10.15 25.31 -8.41
C GLY A 105 -10.01 23.84 -8.04
N ARG A 106 -8.86 23.40 -7.53
CA ARG A 106 -8.66 22.03 -7.04
C ARG A 106 -9.34 21.88 -5.68
N ILE A 107 -9.99 20.75 -5.47
CA ILE A 107 -10.67 20.45 -4.20
C ILE A 107 -9.74 19.62 -3.34
N ILE A 108 -9.50 20.09 -2.12
CA ILE A 108 -8.59 19.47 -1.18
C ILE A 108 -9.34 19.10 0.10
N VAL A 109 -9.26 17.85 0.49
CA VAL A 109 -9.85 17.32 1.72
C VAL A 109 -8.72 16.75 2.57
N GLY A 110 -8.55 17.22 3.79
CA GLY A 110 -7.47 16.72 4.61
C GLY A 110 -7.41 17.25 6.03
N THR A 111 -6.30 16.97 6.68
CA THR A 111 -6.01 17.39 8.04
C THR A 111 -5.05 18.58 8.02
N PHE A 112 -5.47 19.66 8.63
CA PHE A 112 -4.68 20.89 8.77
C PHE A 112 -4.10 21.00 10.17
N HIS A 113 -2.90 21.52 10.26
CA HIS A 113 -2.24 21.88 11.49
C HIS A 113 -1.54 23.22 11.31
N ALA A 114 -1.87 24.20 12.13
CA ALA A 114 -1.33 25.58 12.05
C ALA A 114 -1.37 26.13 10.61
N ASP A 115 -2.55 26.15 10.00
CA ASP A 115 -2.81 26.54 8.59
C ASP A 115 -2.16 25.65 7.50
N THR A 116 -1.37 24.68 7.88
CA THR A 116 -0.69 23.80 6.94
C THR A 116 -1.48 22.51 6.75
N LEU A 117 -1.77 22.17 5.49
CA LEU A 117 -2.31 20.85 5.14
C LEU A 117 -1.20 19.81 5.32
N VAL A 118 -1.39 18.87 6.25
CA VAL A 118 -0.37 17.85 6.53
C VAL A 118 -0.54 16.66 5.61
N SER A 119 -1.76 16.18 5.48
CA SER A 119 -2.08 15.04 4.60
C SER A 119 -3.54 15.08 4.18
N GLY A 120 -3.84 14.47 3.05
CA GLY A 120 -5.20 14.42 2.56
C GLY A 120 -5.30 13.94 1.12
N LEU A 121 -6.37 14.38 0.49
CA LEU A 121 -6.74 14.06 -0.86
C LEU A 121 -6.94 15.36 -1.63
N ARG A 122 -6.41 15.42 -2.86
CA ARG A 122 -6.62 16.54 -3.78
C ARG A 122 -7.19 16.02 -5.10
N LEU A 123 -8.33 16.57 -5.50
CA LEU A 123 -8.92 16.32 -6.81
C LEU A 123 -8.36 17.34 -7.79
N ASP A 124 -7.51 16.86 -8.67
CA ASP A 124 -6.93 17.63 -9.76
C ASP A 124 -7.77 17.46 -11.04
N HIS A 125 -7.56 18.33 -12.02
CA HIS A 125 -8.26 18.24 -13.29
C HIS A 125 -8.12 16.88 -13.98
N ASP A 126 -6.94 16.30 -13.92
CA ASP A 126 -6.50 15.10 -14.64
C ASP A 126 -6.38 13.86 -13.75
N GLY A 127 -6.64 13.98 -12.44
CA GLY A 127 -6.56 12.84 -11.54
C GLY A 127 -6.82 13.16 -10.08
N ILE A 128 -6.43 12.23 -9.23
CA ILE A 128 -6.58 12.32 -7.79
C ILE A 128 -5.21 12.05 -7.14
N TYR A 129 -4.75 13.02 -6.36
CA TYR A 129 -3.59 12.86 -5.48
C TYR A 129 -4.06 12.51 -4.07
N ALA A 130 -3.35 11.59 -3.43
CA ALA A 130 -3.55 11.25 -2.02
C ALA A 130 -2.19 11.13 -1.33
N GLY A 131 -1.94 11.95 -0.31
CA GLY A 131 -0.64 11.96 0.36
C GLY A 131 -0.39 13.18 1.21
N MET A 132 0.88 13.50 1.35
CA MET A 132 1.36 14.64 2.15
C MET A 132 1.44 15.90 1.29
N PHE A 133 1.39 17.06 1.95
CA PHE A 133 1.44 18.36 1.32
C PHE A 133 2.45 19.29 2.01
N ASN A 134 2.97 20.24 1.26
CA ASN A 134 3.72 21.37 1.81
C ASN A 134 2.79 22.53 2.22
N ARG A 135 3.37 23.65 2.67
CA ARG A 135 2.61 24.83 3.09
C ARG A 135 1.79 25.49 1.98
N ASP A 136 2.21 25.30 0.73
CA ASP A 136 1.55 25.86 -0.45
C ASP A 136 0.48 24.89 -1.01
N MET A 137 0.11 23.86 -0.25
CA MET A 137 -0.83 22.79 -0.63
C MET A 137 -0.42 22.03 -1.89
N GLU A 138 0.88 21.96 -2.16
CA GLU A 138 1.46 21.14 -3.20
C GLU A 138 1.84 19.76 -2.65
N ALA A 139 1.74 18.73 -3.49
CA ALA A 139 2.18 17.38 -3.14
C ALA A 139 3.64 17.37 -2.72
N SER A 140 3.92 16.95 -1.49
CA SER A 140 5.28 16.93 -0.95
C SER A 140 5.40 15.85 0.12
N GLY A 141 6.41 15.01 0.05
CA GLY A 141 6.52 13.80 0.85
C GLY A 141 5.98 12.58 0.11
N HIS A 142 5.54 11.57 0.82
CA HIS A 142 4.99 10.37 0.17
C HIS A 142 3.53 10.58 -0.25
N GLY A 143 3.20 10.10 -1.45
CA GLY A 143 1.84 10.16 -1.95
C GLY A 143 1.63 9.29 -3.18
N SER A 144 0.37 9.11 -3.52
CA SER A 144 -0.05 8.42 -4.73
C SER A 144 -0.88 9.34 -5.62
N TYR A 145 -0.77 9.16 -6.91
CA TYR A 145 -1.55 9.87 -7.91
C TYR A 145 -2.19 8.87 -8.86
N ARG A 146 -3.47 9.04 -9.11
CA ARG A 146 -4.20 8.26 -10.11
C ARG A 146 -4.76 9.19 -11.16
N GLY A 147 -4.24 9.05 -12.38
CA GLY A 147 -4.70 9.79 -13.54
C GLY A 147 -6.03 9.27 -14.08
N ARG A 148 -6.80 10.16 -14.71
CA ARG A 148 -8.03 9.79 -15.43
C ARG A 148 -7.76 8.90 -16.64
N ASP A 149 -6.55 8.93 -17.17
CA ASP A 149 -6.04 8.06 -18.23
C ASP A 149 -5.74 6.63 -17.75
N GLY A 150 -5.96 6.34 -16.45
CA GLY A 150 -5.65 5.06 -15.83
C GLY A 150 -4.18 4.93 -15.39
N SER A 151 -3.39 6.00 -15.53
CA SER A 151 -2.03 6.02 -14.99
C SER A 151 -2.06 6.05 -13.46
N TYR A 152 -1.02 5.50 -12.87
CA TYR A 152 -0.83 5.49 -11.43
C TYR A 152 0.62 5.78 -11.08
N TYR A 153 0.83 6.60 -10.06
CA TYR A 153 2.14 6.81 -9.46
C TYR A 153 2.02 6.69 -7.94
N GLU A 154 2.96 6.03 -7.31
CA GLU A 154 3.12 5.99 -5.86
C GLU A 154 4.59 6.16 -5.53
N GLY A 155 4.90 7.16 -4.69
CA GLY A 155 6.27 7.46 -4.34
C GLY A 155 6.43 8.79 -3.66
N HIS A 156 7.66 9.30 -3.68
CA HIS A 156 7.99 10.59 -3.10
C HIS A 156 7.68 11.74 -4.06
N TRP A 157 7.24 12.85 -3.48
CA TRP A 157 6.87 14.09 -4.18
C TRP A 157 7.61 15.28 -3.58
N GLN A 158 7.85 16.28 -4.39
CA GLN A 158 8.35 17.57 -3.96
C GLN A 158 7.75 18.65 -4.86
N ASN A 159 7.01 19.58 -4.26
CA ASN A 159 6.41 20.73 -4.95
C ASN A 159 5.62 20.30 -6.20
N ASP A 160 4.64 19.41 -6.01
CA ASP A 160 3.80 18.81 -7.06
C ASP A 160 4.56 17.97 -8.11
N ARG A 161 5.83 17.71 -7.92
CA ARG A 161 6.64 16.90 -8.84
C ARG A 161 7.02 15.57 -8.20
N ARG A 162 7.06 14.53 -9.03
CA ARG A 162 7.61 13.24 -8.61
C ARG A 162 9.09 13.40 -8.30
N GLU A 163 9.48 12.98 -7.10
CA GLU A 163 10.85 13.12 -6.62
C GLU A 163 11.28 11.86 -5.87
N GLY A 164 12.56 11.48 -5.97
CA GLY A 164 13.07 10.31 -5.30
C GLY A 164 12.50 9.00 -5.86
N PHE A 165 12.39 8.00 -5.00
CA PHE A 165 11.91 6.69 -5.41
C PHE A 165 10.39 6.63 -5.57
N GLY A 166 9.92 6.02 -6.67
CA GLY A 166 8.50 5.81 -6.91
C GLY A 166 8.22 4.76 -7.99
N PHE A 167 6.98 4.32 -8.01
CA PHE A 167 6.42 3.43 -9.00
C PHE A 167 5.47 4.23 -9.89
N CYS A 168 5.63 4.12 -11.19
CA CYS A 168 4.69 4.67 -12.15
C CYS A 168 4.21 3.58 -13.09
N VAL A 169 2.92 3.52 -13.31
CA VAL A 169 2.31 2.61 -14.27
C VAL A 169 1.41 3.36 -15.20
N SER A 170 1.56 3.08 -16.46
CA SER A 170 0.60 3.39 -17.52
C SER A 170 0.07 2.08 -18.10
N LEU A 171 -0.88 2.17 -19.04
CA LEU A 171 -1.55 1.01 -19.64
C LEU A 171 -0.60 -0.10 -20.11
N ASP A 172 0.60 0.27 -20.56
CA ASP A 172 1.53 -0.67 -21.21
C ASP A 172 2.91 -0.74 -20.54
N ASN A 173 3.14 0.02 -19.45
CA ASN A 173 4.49 0.13 -18.90
C ASN A 173 4.51 0.33 -17.38
N LEU A 174 5.47 -0.35 -16.74
CA LEU A 174 5.82 -0.14 -15.35
C LEU A 174 7.20 0.53 -15.28
N ARG A 175 7.28 1.60 -14.50
CA ARG A 175 8.55 2.23 -14.16
C ARG A 175 8.69 2.28 -12.64
N ALA A 176 9.61 1.50 -12.09
CA ALA A 176 9.97 1.54 -10.70
C ALA A 176 11.40 2.07 -10.59
N GLY A 177 11.60 3.19 -9.91
CA GLY A 177 12.94 3.76 -9.83
C GLY A 177 12.95 5.21 -9.38
N TRP A 178 13.99 5.93 -9.80
CA TRP A 178 14.26 7.29 -9.37
C TRP A 178 13.65 8.34 -10.28
N TRP A 179 13.06 9.32 -9.65
CA TRP A 179 12.44 10.49 -10.26
C TRP A 179 13.16 11.74 -9.76
N HIS A 180 13.28 12.71 -10.61
CA HIS A 180 13.79 14.04 -10.27
C HIS A 180 13.08 15.09 -11.11
N GLU A 181 12.46 16.04 -10.44
CA GLU A 181 11.63 17.09 -11.06
C GLU A 181 10.56 16.52 -12.03
N GLY A 182 9.89 15.44 -11.64
CA GLY A 182 8.87 14.78 -12.44
C GLY A 182 9.40 13.85 -13.53
N LEU A 183 10.70 13.84 -13.82
CA LEU A 183 11.31 13.02 -14.85
C LEU A 183 11.85 11.70 -14.29
N PHE A 184 11.56 10.61 -14.97
CA PHE A 184 12.12 9.30 -14.63
C PHE A 184 13.61 9.25 -15.02
N ARG A 185 14.46 8.96 -14.04
CA ARG A 185 15.92 8.93 -14.19
C ARG A 185 16.49 7.53 -14.33
N GLY A 186 15.64 6.53 -14.32
CA GLY A 186 16.01 5.14 -14.57
C GLY A 186 15.75 4.21 -13.40
N GLU A 187 15.83 2.92 -13.69
CA GLU A 187 15.54 1.82 -12.74
C GLU A 187 16.63 1.60 -11.70
N ARG A 188 17.65 2.42 -11.64
CA ARG A 188 18.67 2.35 -10.58
C ARG A 188 18.03 2.71 -9.24
N MET A 189 17.43 1.72 -8.65
CA MET A 189 16.96 1.82 -7.27
C MET A 189 18.15 1.97 -6.34
N ARG A 190 18.36 3.18 -5.84
CA ARG A 190 19.26 3.36 -4.72
C ARG A 190 18.46 3.04 -3.46
N TYR A 191 18.75 1.87 -2.91
CA TYR A 191 18.23 1.50 -1.60
C TYR A 191 19.05 2.23 -0.54
N THR A 192 18.52 3.38 -0.13
CA THR A 192 19.19 4.26 0.84
C THR A 192 18.91 3.83 2.27
N SER A 193 19.74 4.27 3.20
CA SER A 193 19.55 4.04 4.65
C SER A 193 18.26 4.64 5.23
N GLU A 194 17.59 5.52 4.48
CA GLU A 194 16.35 6.18 4.89
C GLU A 194 15.10 5.29 4.74
N ARG A 195 15.25 4.19 4.01
CA ARG A 195 14.13 3.25 3.82
C ARG A 195 13.97 2.34 5.03
N ILE A 196 12.77 1.85 5.22
CA ILE A 196 12.45 0.92 6.31
C ILE A 196 12.61 -0.49 5.81
N TYR A 197 13.66 -1.16 6.28
CA TYR A 197 13.97 -2.53 5.91
C TYR A 197 13.52 -3.51 6.95
N GLY A 198 13.14 -4.69 6.48
CA GLY A 198 12.77 -5.82 7.29
C GLY A 198 13.19 -7.14 6.66
N ILE A 199 12.87 -8.19 7.36
CA ILE A 199 13.13 -9.56 6.93
C ILE A 199 11.87 -10.40 7.05
N ASP A 200 11.78 -11.48 6.29
CA ASP A 200 10.90 -12.57 6.64
C ASP A 200 11.68 -13.86 6.84
N ILE A 201 11.23 -14.62 7.81
CA ILE A 201 11.93 -15.80 8.27
C ILE A 201 10.98 -16.96 8.57
N SER A 202 11.54 -18.14 8.48
CA SER A 202 10.89 -19.38 8.83
C SER A 202 11.89 -20.33 9.51
N ARG A 203 11.54 -21.61 9.62
CA ARG A 203 12.48 -22.61 10.10
C ARG A 203 13.79 -22.69 9.31
N TYR A 204 13.78 -22.25 8.05
CA TYR A 204 14.94 -22.36 7.16
C TYR A 204 16.12 -21.48 7.59
N GLN A 205 15.88 -20.42 8.32
CA GLN A 205 16.94 -19.59 8.88
C GLN A 205 17.63 -20.28 10.09
N HIS A 206 16.95 -21.25 10.69
CA HIS A 206 17.52 -22.09 11.76
C HIS A 206 18.10 -23.38 11.25
N GLU A 207 17.44 -24.04 10.30
CA GLU A 207 17.76 -25.40 9.87
C GLU A 207 18.50 -25.41 8.53
N GLN A 208 19.75 -25.87 8.53
CA GLN A 208 20.53 -26.08 7.32
C GLN A 208 21.02 -27.53 7.26
N GLY A 209 20.32 -28.35 6.51
CA GLY A 209 20.51 -29.79 6.52
C GLY A 209 20.20 -30.38 7.91
N ARG A 210 21.19 -31.04 8.51
CA ARG A 210 21.03 -31.62 9.86
C ARG A 210 21.46 -30.68 11.02
N ARG A 211 21.92 -29.48 10.69
CA ARG A 211 22.45 -28.54 11.70
C ARG A 211 21.43 -27.45 12.01
N VAL A 212 21.36 -27.06 13.28
CA VAL A 212 20.53 -25.98 13.77
C VAL A 212 21.41 -24.82 14.20
N TYR A 213 21.04 -23.62 13.78
CA TYR A 213 21.76 -22.38 14.07
C TYR A 213 20.84 -21.40 14.77
N PRO A 214 21.27 -20.79 15.88
CA PRO A 214 20.49 -19.75 16.53
C PRO A 214 20.57 -18.42 15.74
N ILE A 215 19.47 -17.66 15.74
CA ILE A 215 19.47 -16.28 15.30
C ILE A 215 19.99 -15.39 16.42
N ARG A 216 20.96 -14.54 16.12
CA ARG A 216 21.56 -13.59 17.07
C ARG A 216 20.88 -12.22 16.95
N TRP A 217 19.68 -12.12 17.51
CA TRP A 217 18.76 -10.99 17.37
C TRP A 217 19.37 -9.62 17.62
N ARG A 218 20.28 -9.47 18.59
CA ARG A 218 20.96 -8.20 18.90
C ARG A 218 22.02 -7.79 17.88
N GLN A 219 22.36 -8.67 16.95
CA GLN A 219 23.38 -8.44 15.93
C GLN A 219 22.74 -8.27 14.54
N LEU A 220 21.40 -8.21 14.44
CA LEU A 220 20.75 -8.15 13.15
C LEU A 220 21.04 -6.81 12.47
N CYS A 221 21.71 -6.92 11.35
CA CYS A 221 22.01 -5.85 10.44
C CYS A 221 22.07 -6.41 9.02
N ILE A 222 21.42 -5.76 8.08
CA ILE A 222 21.47 -6.14 6.67
C ILE A 222 22.80 -5.71 6.10
N THR A 223 23.61 -6.68 5.66
CA THR A 223 24.97 -6.46 5.16
C THR A 223 25.06 -6.58 3.64
N ASN A 224 24.06 -7.17 2.99
CA ASN A 224 23.99 -7.25 1.54
C ASN A 224 22.53 -7.41 1.12
N LEU A 225 22.12 -6.65 0.12
CA LEU A 225 20.72 -6.62 -0.34
C LEU A 225 20.35 -7.77 -1.28
N GLY A 226 21.31 -8.64 -1.62
CA GLY A 226 21.10 -9.75 -2.56
C GLY A 226 21.57 -9.43 -3.96
N ARG A 227 21.53 -10.45 -4.82
CA ARG A 227 22.08 -10.38 -6.19
C ARG A 227 21.03 -10.03 -7.25
N ARG A 228 19.76 -10.22 -6.95
CA ARG A 228 18.67 -10.06 -7.91
C ARG A 228 17.59 -9.18 -7.36
N ILE A 229 17.64 -7.95 -7.81
CA ILE A 229 16.50 -7.08 -7.78
C ILE A 229 16.15 -6.85 -9.24
N SER A 230 14.99 -7.34 -9.72
CA SER A 230 14.48 -7.18 -11.08
C SER A 230 15.55 -7.27 -12.18
N ASP A 231 16.16 -8.43 -12.35
CA ASP A 231 17.23 -8.69 -13.34
C ASP A 231 18.49 -7.81 -13.25
N GLN A 232 18.53 -6.83 -12.35
CA GLN A 232 19.72 -6.02 -12.10
C GLN A 232 20.47 -6.51 -10.85
N ARG A 233 21.79 -6.64 -10.98
CA ARG A 233 22.65 -6.97 -9.85
C ARG A 233 22.84 -5.73 -8.98
N VAL A 234 22.22 -5.71 -7.81
CA VAL A 234 22.61 -4.76 -6.77
C VAL A 234 23.66 -5.43 -5.90
N ILE A 235 24.91 -5.16 -6.20
CA ILE A 235 26.05 -5.61 -5.40
C ILE A 235 26.47 -4.41 -4.56
N ASP A 236 25.79 -4.20 -3.43
CA ASP A 236 26.23 -3.20 -2.48
C ASP A 236 26.32 -3.83 -1.08
N THR A 237 27.50 -3.66 -0.49
CA THR A 237 27.65 -3.86 0.95
C THR A 237 27.00 -2.68 1.64
N VAL A 238 26.04 -2.98 2.51
CA VAL A 238 25.26 -2.00 3.25
C VAL A 238 25.37 -2.27 4.75
N ASP A 239 24.88 -1.34 5.54
CA ASP A 239 24.80 -1.44 7.00
C ASP A 239 23.43 -0.90 7.43
N TYR A 240 22.38 -1.68 7.14
CA TYR A 240 21.01 -1.22 7.38
C TYR A 240 20.37 -1.98 8.54
N PRO A 241 19.71 -1.25 9.46
CA PRO A 241 19.03 -1.88 10.58
C PRO A 241 17.83 -2.70 10.10
N VAL A 242 17.62 -3.85 10.72
CA VAL A 242 16.38 -4.60 10.57
C VAL A 242 15.33 -3.95 11.46
N ARG A 243 14.35 -3.27 10.86
CA ARG A 243 13.31 -2.53 11.58
C ARG A 243 12.08 -3.39 11.88
N PHE A 244 11.82 -4.40 11.06
CA PHE A 244 10.70 -5.32 11.25
C PHE A 244 11.05 -6.74 10.77
N ALA A 245 10.32 -7.71 11.30
CA ALA A 245 10.43 -9.11 10.88
C ALA A 245 9.05 -9.76 10.82
N TYR A 246 8.76 -10.43 9.73
CA TYR A 246 7.64 -11.35 9.63
C TYR A 246 8.12 -12.78 9.84
N ILE A 247 7.43 -13.54 10.70
CA ILE A 247 7.81 -14.89 11.07
C ILE A 247 6.72 -15.86 10.63
N LYS A 248 7.09 -16.88 9.85
CA LYS A 248 6.17 -17.98 9.58
C LYS A 248 5.70 -18.60 10.87
N SER A 249 4.40 -18.62 11.11
CA SER A 249 3.82 -19.28 12.26
C SER A 249 3.26 -20.65 11.89
N THR A 250 2.40 -20.68 10.87
CA THR A 250 1.67 -21.90 10.49
C THR A 250 1.56 -22.05 8.98
N GLN A 251 1.13 -23.24 8.53
CA GLN A 251 0.77 -23.55 7.16
C GLN A 251 -0.35 -24.56 7.11
N GLY A 252 -1.41 -24.31 6.34
CA GLY A 252 -2.58 -25.16 6.28
C GLY A 252 -3.15 -25.38 7.69
N ILE A 253 -3.49 -26.61 8.02
CA ILE A 253 -4.06 -26.97 9.35
C ILE A 253 -3.14 -27.93 10.14
N THR A 254 -1.92 -28.19 9.70
CA THR A 254 -1.06 -29.23 10.29
C THR A 254 0.35 -28.77 10.60
N ILE A 255 0.88 -27.78 9.88
CA ILE A 255 2.28 -27.38 10.02
C ILE A 255 2.39 -26.15 10.94
N LYS A 256 3.22 -26.29 11.97
CA LYS A 256 3.60 -25.23 12.91
C LYS A 256 5.10 -24.99 12.82
N ASN A 257 5.49 -23.72 12.85
CA ASN A 257 6.90 -23.37 13.00
C ASN A 257 7.29 -23.45 14.48
N LYS A 258 8.08 -24.43 14.82
CA LYS A 258 8.52 -24.65 16.21
C LYS A 258 9.38 -23.51 16.78
N TYR A 259 9.94 -22.68 15.93
CA TYR A 259 10.78 -21.54 16.34
C TYR A 259 9.99 -20.24 16.53
N TYR A 260 8.74 -20.18 16.06
CA TYR A 260 7.93 -18.95 16.06
C TYR A 260 7.94 -18.19 17.39
N ALA A 261 7.64 -18.88 18.48
CA ALA A 261 7.54 -18.24 19.81
C ALA A 261 8.89 -17.66 20.29
N ALA A 262 9.98 -18.42 20.08
CA ALA A 262 11.33 -17.99 20.46
C ALA A 262 11.80 -16.81 19.59
N ASP A 263 11.52 -16.85 18.28
CA ASP A 263 11.88 -15.81 17.33
C ASP A 263 11.11 -14.52 17.61
N ARG A 264 9.80 -14.62 17.87
CA ARG A 264 8.99 -13.46 18.27
C ARG A 264 9.56 -12.78 19.51
N GLN A 265 9.90 -13.56 20.54
CA GLN A 265 10.53 -13.00 21.75
C GLN A 265 11.89 -12.37 21.45
N GLY A 266 12.65 -12.98 20.52
CA GLY A 266 13.93 -12.47 20.07
C GLY A 266 13.80 -11.10 19.41
N CYS A 267 12.84 -10.94 18.49
CA CYS A 267 12.50 -9.68 17.87
C CYS A 267 12.17 -8.59 18.90
N LEU A 268 11.24 -8.89 19.79
CA LEU A 268 10.78 -7.93 20.81
C LEU A 268 11.92 -7.45 21.71
N ARG A 269 12.78 -8.38 22.17
CA ARG A 269 13.95 -8.03 22.99
C ARG A 269 15.00 -7.22 22.24
N ALA A 270 15.03 -7.33 20.92
CA ALA A 270 15.91 -6.55 20.05
C ALA A 270 15.30 -5.21 19.59
N GLY A 271 14.05 -4.90 19.97
CA GLY A 271 13.34 -3.69 19.55
C GLY A 271 12.85 -3.75 18.10
N ILE A 272 12.79 -4.94 17.51
CA ILE A 272 12.34 -5.16 16.12
C ILE A 272 10.84 -5.37 16.12
N ARG A 273 10.11 -4.65 15.27
CA ARG A 273 8.66 -4.86 15.08
C ARG A 273 8.42 -6.25 14.49
N VAL A 274 7.47 -6.98 15.05
CA VAL A 274 7.23 -8.37 14.66
C VAL A 274 5.82 -8.56 14.14
N GLY A 275 5.68 -9.38 13.11
CA GLY A 275 4.42 -9.87 12.58
C GLY A 275 4.48 -11.38 12.35
N ALA A 276 3.33 -11.99 12.19
CA ALA A 276 3.20 -13.41 11.89
C ALA A 276 2.58 -13.61 10.52
N TYR A 277 3.03 -14.65 9.80
CA TYR A 277 2.37 -15.05 8.58
C TYR A 277 1.94 -16.51 8.58
N HIS A 278 0.84 -16.75 7.87
CA HIS A 278 0.26 -18.05 7.60
C HIS A 278 0.40 -18.39 6.12
N PHE A 279 0.98 -19.53 5.81
CA PHE A 279 1.05 -20.02 4.44
C PHE A 279 -0.25 -20.74 4.06
N PHE A 280 -0.97 -20.19 3.11
CA PHE A 280 -2.27 -20.69 2.65
C PHE A 280 -2.13 -22.05 1.97
N SER A 281 -3.06 -22.96 2.28
CA SER A 281 -3.19 -24.26 1.65
C SER A 281 -4.49 -24.38 0.88
N THR A 282 -4.42 -24.88 -0.33
CA THR A 282 -5.61 -25.18 -1.15
C THR A 282 -6.34 -26.46 -0.75
N LYS A 283 -5.84 -27.17 0.28
CA LYS A 283 -6.35 -28.50 0.68
C LYS A 283 -7.31 -28.48 1.88
N CYS A 284 -7.55 -27.32 2.46
CA CYS A 284 -8.41 -27.14 3.63
C CYS A 284 -9.12 -25.79 3.57
N SER A 285 -10.21 -25.66 4.31
CA SER A 285 -11.01 -24.44 4.29
C SER A 285 -10.27 -23.24 4.90
N GLY A 286 -10.67 -22.03 4.49
CA GLY A 286 -10.13 -20.79 5.02
C GLY A 286 -10.40 -20.64 6.52
N ASP A 287 -11.57 -21.02 6.99
CA ASP A 287 -11.95 -20.95 8.41
C ASP A 287 -11.09 -21.87 9.27
N GLU A 288 -10.89 -23.13 8.85
CA GLU A 288 -10.03 -24.06 9.58
C GLU A 288 -8.59 -23.56 9.66
N GLN A 289 -8.08 -23.01 8.57
CA GLN A 289 -6.75 -22.41 8.53
C GLN A 289 -6.65 -21.17 9.44
N ALA A 290 -7.67 -20.33 9.46
CA ALA A 290 -7.72 -19.15 10.32
C ALA A 290 -7.73 -19.55 11.81
N ILE A 291 -8.56 -20.51 12.18
CA ILE A 291 -8.61 -21.04 13.55
C ILE A 291 -7.27 -21.68 13.92
N PHE A 292 -6.69 -22.47 13.02
CA PHE A 292 -5.39 -23.08 13.26
C PHE A 292 -4.28 -22.05 13.44
N PHE A 293 -4.27 -20.99 12.62
CA PHE A 293 -3.35 -19.88 12.76
C PHE A 293 -3.53 -19.18 14.11
N LEU A 294 -4.73 -18.73 14.44
CA LEU A 294 -5.02 -18.01 15.67
C LEU A 294 -4.73 -18.81 16.93
N THR A 295 -4.99 -20.11 16.90
CA THR A 295 -4.73 -21.00 18.06
C THR A 295 -3.23 -21.22 18.29
N ASN A 296 -2.41 -21.15 17.24
CA ASN A 296 -0.98 -21.49 17.30
C ASN A 296 -0.05 -20.28 17.16
N THR A 297 -0.62 -19.08 17.04
CA THR A 297 0.11 -17.84 16.85
C THR A 297 -0.19 -16.88 17.99
N HIS A 298 0.83 -16.51 18.72
CA HIS A 298 0.67 -15.44 19.69
C HIS A 298 0.69 -14.09 18.95
N LEU A 299 -0.44 -13.42 18.97
CA LEU A 299 -0.62 -12.08 18.44
C LEU A 299 -0.77 -11.11 19.61
N GLY A 300 0.15 -10.20 19.78
CA GLY A 300 0.15 -9.25 20.89
C GLY A 300 -0.06 -7.81 20.45
N ARG A 301 -0.47 -6.97 21.39
CA ARG A 301 -0.61 -5.54 21.14
C ARG A 301 0.69 -4.93 20.60
N GLY A 302 0.57 -4.17 19.50
CA GLY A 302 1.70 -3.56 18.81
C GLY A 302 2.44 -4.47 17.84
N ASP A 303 2.03 -5.74 17.70
CA ASP A 303 2.52 -6.58 16.60
C ASP A 303 1.99 -6.07 15.26
N LEU A 304 2.76 -6.28 14.21
CA LEU A 304 2.35 -5.96 12.86
C LEU A 304 1.11 -6.78 12.45
N PRO A 305 0.33 -6.32 11.47
CA PRO A 305 -0.85 -7.05 11.01
C PRO A 305 -0.51 -8.49 10.63
N PRO A 306 -1.39 -9.46 10.89
CA PRO A 306 -1.23 -10.82 10.37
C PRO A 306 -1.12 -10.83 8.86
N VAL A 307 -0.40 -11.78 8.29
CA VAL A 307 -0.24 -11.94 6.84
C VAL A 307 -0.77 -13.28 6.38
N LEU A 308 -1.55 -13.27 5.32
CA LEU A 308 -1.88 -14.46 4.56
C LEU A 308 -0.96 -14.56 3.33
N ASP A 309 -0.12 -15.58 3.31
CA ASP A 309 0.83 -15.87 2.24
C ASP A 309 0.19 -16.81 1.21
N ILE A 310 -0.05 -16.29 -0.02
CA ILE A 310 -0.87 -16.93 -1.05
C ILE A 310 -0.01 -17.21 -2.28
N GLU A 311 0.45 -18.43 -2.41
CA GLU A 311 1.32 -18.87 -3.50
C GLU A 311 0.85 -20.19 -4.18
N PRO A 312 -0.45 -20.39 -4.43
CA PRO A 312 -0.88 -21.62 -5.08
C PRO A 312 -0.44 -21.66 -6.55
N THR A 313 -0.15 -22.85 -7.03
CA THR A 313 0.03 -23.10 -8.47
C THR A 313 -1.33 -23.15 -9.18
N ASP A 314 -1.33 -22.96 -10.50
CA ASP A 314 -2.55 -23.06 -11.31
C ASP A 314 -3.27 -24.40 -11.13
N GLN A 315 -2.50 -25.50 -11.02
CA GLN A 315 -3.02 -26.83 -10.79
C GLN A 315 -3.71 -26.95 -9.41
N GLN A 316 -3.08 -26.41 -8.37
CA GLN A 316 -3.67 -26.40 -7.03
C GLN A 316 -4.95 -25.57 -6.96
N ILE A 317 -5.04 -24.49 -7.72
CA ILE A 317 -6.28 -23.69 -7.84
C ILE A 317 -7.38 -24.50 -8.55
N ALA A 318 -7.03 -25.17 -9.62
CA ALA A 318 -7.99 -26.04 -10.33
C ALA A 318 -8.48 -27.18 -9.43
N ASP A 319 -7.57 -27.85 -8.73
CA ASP A 319 -7.88 -28.98 -7.85
C ASP A 319 -8.77 -28.59 -6.66
N MET A 320 -8.72 -27.36 -6.18
CA MET A 320 -9.58 -26.89 -5.09
C MET A 320 -10.98 -26.42 -5.54
N GLY A 321 -11.25 -26.40 -6.84
CA GLY A 321 -12.53 -25.97 -7.38
C GLY A 321 -12.50 -24.64 -8.14
N GLY A 322 -11.32 -24.14 -8.48
CA GLY A 322 -11.13 -22.96 -9.31
C GLY A 322 -10.90 -21.65 -8.55
N VAL A 323 -10.85 -20.56 -9.31
CA VAL A 323 -10.47 -19.24 -8.82
C VAL A 323 -11.49 -18.67 -7.83
N ASP A 324 -12.76 -18.85 -8.09
CA ASP A 324 -13.85 -18.36 -7.22
C ASP A 324 -13.81 -19.05 -5.85
N GLU A 325 -13.56 -20.36 -5.85
CA GLU A 325 -13.38 -21.12 -4.62
C GLU A 325 -12.17 -20.65 -3.84
N MET A 326 -11.05 -20.44 -4.50
CA MET A 326 -9.84 -19.90 -3.87
C MET A 326 -10.12 -18.56 -3.19
N PHE A 327 -10.73 -17.61 -3.88
CA PHE A 327 -11.06 -16.32 -3.30
C PHE A 327 -12.10 -16.41 -2.19
N ARG A 328 -13.03 -17.34 -2.27
CA ARG A 328 -13.98 -17.60 -1.19
C ARG A 328 -13.27 -18.06 0.08
N GLN A 329 -12.29 -18.97 -0.03
CA GLN A 329 -11.52 -19.46 1.11
C GLN A 329 -10.57 -18.38 1.67
N ILE A 330 -9.96 -17.57 0.81
CA ILE A 330 -9.16 -16.42 1.22
C ILE A 330 -10.01 -15.44 2.05
N ARG A 331 -11.20 -15.06 1.57
CA ARG A 331 -12.10 -14.16 2.30
C ARG A 331 -12.49 -14.70 3.67
N ARG A 332 -12.80 -15.99 3.76
CA ARG A 332 -13.10 -16.63 5.05
C ARG A 332 -11.95 -16.49 6.03
N TRP A 333 -10.74 -16.79 5.59
CA TRP A 333 -9.56 -16.63 6.44
C TRP A 333 -9.38 -15.19 6.90
N LEU A 334 -9.45 -14.24 5.97
CA LEU A 334 -9.27 -12.82 6.25
C LEU A 334 -10.31 -12.31 7.25
N THR A 335 -11.58 -12.58 7.02
CA THR A 335 -12.68 -12.14 7.89
C THR A 335 -12.54 -12.72 9.29
N THR A 336 -12.22 -14.01 9.41
CA THR A 336 -12.07 -14.68 10.69
C THR A 336 -10.87 -14.11 11.48
N VAL A 337 -9.72 -13.91 10.82
CA VAL A 337 -8.53 -13.37 11.47
C VAL A 337 -8.73 -11.90 11.84
N GLU A 338 -9.30 -11.10 10.96
CA GLU A 338 -9.58 -9.69 11.22
C GLU A 338 -10.54 -9.51 12.41
N SER A 339 -11.62 -10.30 12.45
CA SER A 339 -12.62 -10.21 13.53
C SER A 339 -12.07 -10.56 14.91
N ILE A 340 -11.09 -11.47 14.97
CA ILE A 340 -10.54 -11.96 16.26
C ILE A 340 -9.29 -11.16 16.66
N SER A 341 -8.42 -10.81 15.72
CA SER A 341 -7.20 -10.06 16.01
C SER A 341 -7.43 -8.55 16.18
N GLY A 342 -8.54 -8.04 15.66
CA GLY A 342 -8.83 -6.60 15.61
C GLY A 342 -7.93 -5.82 14.65
N ALA A 343 -7.11 -6.51 13.84
CA ALA A 343 -6.23 -5.91 12.86
C ALA A 343 -6.51 -6.49 11.47
N ARG A 344 -6.59 -5.61 10.47
CA ARG A 344 -6.81 -6.03 9.08
C ARG A 344 -5.55 -6.72 8.53
N PRO A 345 -5.63 -7.99 8.11
CA PRO A 345 -4.47 -8.71 7.59
C PRO A 345 -3.91 -8.11 6.30
N LEU A 346 -2.63 -8.38 6.02
CA LEU A 346 -2.03 -8.15 4.71
C LEU A 346 -2.11 -9.41 3.85
N LEU A 347 -2.11 -9.21 2.55
CA LEU A 347 -2.01 -10.28 1.55
C LEU A 347 -0.59 -10.31 0.97
N TYR A 348 0.16 -11.39 1.22
CA TYR A 348 1.39 -11.64 0.49
C TYR A 348 1.07 -12.47 -0.75
N VAL A 349 1.48 -11.95 -1.90
CA VAL A 349 1.27 -12.57 -3.21
C VAL A 349 2.47 -12.31 -4.10
N ASN A 350 2.67 -13.18 -5.08
CA ASN A 350 3.62 -12.91 -6.14
C ASN A 350 2.99 -12.12 -7.30
N GLN A 351 3.83 -11.54 -8.14
CA GLN A 351 3.41 -10.73 -9.27
C GLN A 351 2.48 -11.46 -10.26
N ARG A 352 2.75 -12.74 -10.49
CA ARG A 352 1.91 -13.57 -11.39
C ARG A 352 0.48 -13.68 -10.85
N PHE A 353 0.33 -13.83 -9.54
CA PHE A 353 -0.99 -13.88 -8.90
C PHE A 353 -1.76 -12.59 -9.09
N VAL A 354 -1.10 -11.44 -8.89
CA VAL A 354 -1.71 -10.11 -9.11
C VAL A 354 -2.20 -9.99 -10.54
N ASN A 355 -1.35 -10.29 -11.52
CA ASN A 355 -1.69 -10.11 -12.93
C ASN A 355 -2.79 -11.06 -13.41
N LYS A 356 -2.76 -12.30 -12.93
CA LYS A 356 -3.63 -13.35 -13.46
C LYS A 356 -4.98 -13.43 -12.75
N TYR A 357 -4.99 -13.27 -11.44
CA TYR A 357 -6.16 -13.61 -10.63
C TYR A 357 -6.77 -12.41 -9.91
N LEU A 358 -6.00 -11.47 -9.40
CA LEU A 358 -6.48 -10.47 -8.45
C LEU A 358 -7.57 -9.54 -9.03
N ASN A 359 -7.59 -9.33 -10.34
CA ASN A 359 -8.66 -8.56 -11.00
C ASN A 359 -10.05 -9.22 -10.88
N GLN A 360 -10.11 -10.50 -10.52
CA GLN A 360 -11.36 -11.24 -10.27
C GLN A 360 -11.87 -11.08 -8.83
N ALA A 361 -11.09 -10.42 -7.98
CA ALA A 361 -11.44 -10.11 -6.60
C ALA A 361 -11.23 -8.61 -6.28
N PRO A 362 -12.04 -7.73 -6.88
CA PRO A 362 -11.87 -6.28 -6.74
C PRO A 362 -12.05 -5.79 -5.29
N ASP A 363 -12.86 -6.47 -4.50
CA ASP A 363 -13.04 -6.22 -3.07
C ASP A 363 -11.74 -6.46 -2.27
N LEU A 364 -11.04 -7.55 -2.53
CA LEU A 364 -9.75 -7.82 -1.90
C LEU A 364 -8.70 -6.82 -2.37
N LYS A 365 -8.70 -6.53 -3.67
CA LYS A 365 -7.78 -5.57 -4.28
C LYS A 365 -7.92 -4.17 -3.69
N ALA A 366 -9.13 -3.72 -3.44
CA ALA A 366 -9.43 -2.41 -2.89
C ALA A 366 -9.37 -2.36 -1.35
N GLY A 367 -9.70 -3.46 -0.67
CA GLY A 367 -9.91 -3.49 0.77
C GLY A 367 -8.70 -3.87 1.61
N TYR A 368 -7.64 -4.41 1.02
CA TYR A 368 -6.50 -4.93 1.77
C TYR A 368 -5.18 -4.34 1.31
N HIS A 369 -4.21 -4.29 2.22
CA HIS A 369 -2.83 -3.96 1.88
C HIS A 369 -2.09 -5.21 1.38
N PHE A 370 -1.16 -4.98 0.47
CA PHE A 370 -0.40 -6.04 -0.17
C PHE A 370 1.09 -6.00 0.19
N TRP A 371 1.63 -7.19 0.32
CA TRP A 371 3.05 -7.44 0.33
C TRP A 371 3.38 -8.27 -0.91
N ILE A 372 4.18 -7.74 -1.82
CA ILE A 372 4.44 -8.36 -3.12
C ILE A 372 5.85 -8.92 -3.19
N ALA A 373 5.95 -10.20 -3.59
CA ALA A 373 7.21 -10.83 -3.89
C ALA A 373 7.62 -10.56 -5.35
N ARG A 374 8.82 -10.06 -5.51
CA ARG A 374 9.53 -9.86 -6.78
C ARG A 374 8.97 -8.84 -7.76
N TYR A 375 9.91 -8.29 -8.52
CA TYR A 375 9.71 -7.35 -9.60
C TYR A 375 9.57 -8.10 -10.92
N GLY A 376 8.52 -7.89 -11.57
CA GLY A 376 8.21 -8.29 -12.90
C GLY A 376 7.24 -7.28 -13.46
N GLU A 377 6.23 -7.67 -14.15
CA GLU A 377 5.17 -6.82 -14.69
C GLU A 377 4.20 -6.37 -13.60
N TYR A 378 4.62 -5.44 -12.74
CA TYR A 378 3.81 -4.92 -11.65
C TYR A 378 2.64 -4.08 -12.17
N LYS A 379 1.45 -4.37 -11.69
CA LYS A 379 0.26 -3.53 -11.86
C LYS A 379 -0.11 -2.93 -10.51
N PRO A 380 0.17 -1.65 -10.26
CA PRO A 380 0.04 -1.03 -8.94
C PRO A 380 -1.38 -0.64 -8.56
N ASP A 381 -2.38 -1.26 -9.15
CA ASP A 381 -3.75 -1.14 -8.65
C ASP A 381 -3.95 -1.84 -7.32
N VAL A 382 -2.92 -2.07 -6.54
CA VAL A 382 -2.97 -2.68 -5.22
C VAL A 382 -2.39 -1.73 -4.20
N HIS A 383 -2.90 -1.81 -2.98
CA HIS A 383 -2.38 -1.05 -1.85
C HIS A 383 -1.09 -1.68 -1.35
N LEU A 384 0.02 -1.31 -2.00
CA LEU A 384 1.32 -1.85 -1.68
C LEU A 384 1.81 -1.31 -0.33
N ALA A 385 1.88 -2.17 0.68
CA ALA A 385 2.51 -1.83 1.96
C ALA A 385 3.98 -2.28 2.02
N LEU A 386 4.25 -3.48 1.55
CA LEU A 386 5.58 -4.08 1.58
C LEU A 386 5.91 -4.71 0.23
N TRP A 387 7.18 -4.71 -0.14
CA TRP A 387 7.66 -5.61 -1.19
C TRP A 387 8.86 -6.41 -0.72
N GLN A 388 8.93 -7.64 -1.17
CA GLN A 388 10.08 -8.50 -0.97
C GLN A 388 11.14 -8.17 -2.01
N LEU A 389 12.26 -7.65 -1.52
CA LEU A 389 13.33 -7.08 -2.28
C LEU A 389 14.22 -8.15 -2.93
N SER A 390 14.57 -9.15 -2.14
CA SER A 390 15.39 -10.27 -2.58
C SER A 390 15.17 -11.48 -1.68
N SER A 391 15.49 -12.66 -2.20
CA SER A 391 15.46 -13.92 -1.46
C SER A 391 16.86 -14.44 -1.09
N ASP A 392 17.90 -13.66 -1.39
CA ASP A 392 19.29 -14.05 -1.18
C ASP A 392 20.12 -12.99 -0.46
N GLY A 393 19.46 -12.11 0.30
CA GLY A 393 20.09 -11.12 1.13
C GLY A 393 20.97 -11.73 2.22
N ARG A 394 21.82 -10.89 2.83
CA ARG A 394 22.67 -11.27 3.96
C ARG A 394 22.39 -10.38 5.14
N VAL A 395 22.21 -11.02 6.28
CA VAL A 395 21.93 -10.35 7.55
C VAL A 395 22.90 -10.86 8.59
N ALA A 396 23.66 -9.96 9.19
CA ALA A 396 24.49 -10.30 10.34
C ALA A 396 23.62 -10.90 11.46
N GLY A 397 24.10 -11.94 12.11
CA GLY A 397 23.31 -12.66 13.13
C GLY A 397 22.42 -13.78 12.60
N ILE A 398 22.25 -13.91 11.28
CA ILE A 398 21.57 -15.04 10.62
C ILE A 398 22.54 -15.73 9.66
N ARG A 399 22.55 -17.05 9.70
CA ARG A 399 23.36 -17.81 8.77
C ARG A 399 22.59 -18.12 7.50
N GLY A 400 23.25 -17.91 6.35
CA GLY A 400 22.66 -18.23 5.03
C GLY A 400 21.93 -17.04 4.40
N HIS A 401 21.02 -17.34 3.50
CA HIS A 401 20.20 -16.36 2.80
C HIS A 401 18.98 -15.97 3.63
N VAL A 402 18.58 -14.72 3.48
CA VAL A 402 17.41 -14.16 4.16
C VAL A 402 16.60 -13.36 3.15
N ASP A 403 15.31 -13.54 3.19
CA ASP A 403 14.38 -12.75 2.42
C ASP A 403 14.32 -11.32 2.98
N LEU A 404 14.65 -10.35 2.14
CA LEU A 404 14.68 -8.95 2.51
C LEU A 404 13.44 -8.23 2.01
N ASN A 405 12.93 -7.37 2.86
CA ASN A 405 11.71 -6.63 2.62
C ASN A 405 11.92 -5.13 2.82
N VAL A 406 11.16 -4.35 2.08
CA VAL A 406 11.15 -2.89 2.19
C VAL A 406 9.71 -2.43 2.39
N PHE A 407 9.49 -1.56 3.35
CA PHE A 407 8.23 -0.86 3.51
C PHE A 407 8.07 0.20 2.42
N ASN A 408 6.88 0.31 1.85
CA ASN A 408 6.56 1.29 0.82
C ASN A 408 6.30 2.67 1.42
N GLY A 409 7.34 3.30 1.89
CA GLY A 409 7.28 4.61 2.54
C GLY A 409 8.59 4.96 3.25
N TYR A 410 8.57 6.07 3.96
CA TYR A 410 9.64 6.58 4.79
C TYR A 410 9.23 6.55 6.27
N GLU A 411 10.05 7.07 7.17
CA GLU A 411 9.84 6.97 8.62
C GLU A 411 8.45 7.49 9.06
N THR A 412 8.01 8.62 8.56
CA THR A 412 6.69 9.19 8.91
C THR A 412 5.56 8.25 8.55
N HIS A 413 5.59 7.66 7.35
CA HIS A 413 4.57 6.70 6.90
C HIS A 413 4.66 5.39 7.66
N TRP A 414 5.88 4.99 8.06
CA TRP A 414 6.07 3.81 8.89
C TRP A 414 5.40 4.00 10.25
N GLN A 415 5.58 5.16 10.88
CA GLN A 415 4.93 5.46 12.15
C GLN A 415 3.40 5.49 12.01
N GLU A 416 2.89 6.11 10.96
CA GLU A 416 1.47 6.12 10.63
C GLU A 416 0.93 4.70 10.40
N PHE A 417 1.65 3.86 9.66
CA PHE A 417 1.31 2.46 9.46
C PHE A 417 1.28 1.69 10.78
N LEU A 418 2.26 1.89 11.65
CA LEU A 418 2.30 1.28 12.97
C LEU A 418 1.11 1.72 13.83
N GLU A 419 0.78 2.99 13.79
CA GLU A 419 -0.34 3.53 14.56
C GLU A 419 -1.69 2.97 14.10
N LYS A 420 -1.89 2.85 12.79
CA LYS A 420 -3.19 2.46 12.21
C LYS A 420 -3.38 0.97 12.04
N GLN A 421 -2.32 0.24 11.70
CA GLN A 421 -2.44 -1.13 11.22
C GLN A 421 -1.99 -2.20 12.23
N THR A 422 -1.25 -1.83 13.29
CA THR A 422 -0.83 -2.82 14.30
C THR A 422 -1.99 -3.32 15.15
N ILE A 423 -1.82 -4.47 15.74
CA ILE A 423 -2.79 -5.07 16.68
C ILE A 423 -2.95 -4.15 17.89
N LYS A 424 -4.21 -3.85 18.25
CA LYS A 424 -4.59 -2.89 19.30
C LYS A 424 -4.67 -3.54 20.69
#